data_73a405b349af4e786ee886c1ccf56c4d
#
_entry.id   73a405b349af4e786ee886c1ccf56c4d
#
_cell.length_a   1.000
_cell.length_b   1.000
_cell.length_c   1.000
_cell.angle_alpha   90.00
_cell.angle_beta   90.00
_cell.angle_gamma   90.00
#
_symmetry.space_group_name_H-M   'P 1'
#
loop_
_entity.id
_entity.type
_entity.pdbx_description
1 polymer ?
#
loop_
_entity_poly.entity_id
_entity_poly.type
_entity_poly.pdbx_seq_one_letter_code
_entity_poly.pdbx_strand_id
1 'polypeptide(L)'
;MLQSSARDTFANRRSFLTLAIATGAIAPMVGTAFARDRHNHGTTAARSRSSAQASVRNQKTFQTAVILRDLWVGHIFWVRNVSVAAIEKNDSAVKTSEQQAVANARAIAASIEPFYGAAAKEEFFKLLAGHYGAVKAYLVATVAGDAAAQMTATQSLTSNADEIAAFLSKANPYLPKDTLQGLLLAHGGHHIQQIQQLKDRKYEAEAQTWDEMKKHIYQIADATADALAKQFTRKFA
;
A
#
# COMPACT_ATOMS: atom_id res chain seq x y z
N MET A 1 52.31 20.73 8.54
CA MET A 1 51.77 21.51 9.66
C MET A 1 50.58 22.31 9.11
N LEU A 2 49.38 22.00 9.36
CA LEU A 2 48.51 22.03 10.52
C LEU A 2 47.31 21.06 10.31
N GLN A 3 47.14 20.14 11.20
CA GLN A 3 45.90 19.40 11.46
C GLN A 3 44.92 20.32 12.17
N SER A 4 43.65 20.27 11.80
CA SER A 4 42.52 20.64 12.69
C SER A 4 41.33 19.79 12.29
N SER A 5 41.12 18.80 13.02
CA SER A 5 40.08 18.33 13.91
C SER A 5 38.72 19.08 13.77
N ALA A 6 37.71 18.39 13.25
CA ALA A 6 36.31 18.62 13.58
C ALA A 6 35.65 17.25 13.81
N ARG A 7 35.80 16.75 15.01
CA ARG A 7 34.94 15.72 15.59
C ARG A 7 33.74 16.39 16.24
N ASP A 8 32.65 15.62 16.20
CA ASP A 8 31.51 15.65 17.11
C ASP A 8 30.52 16.81 17.03
N THR A 9 29.34 16.48 16.48
CA THR A 9 28.07 16.67 17.23
C THR A 9 26.93 16.03 16.47
N PHE A 10 26.73 14.72 16.58
CA PHE A 10 25.38 14.12 16.44
C PHE A 10 24.82 13.92 17.84
N ALA A 11 24.27 15.00 18.41
CA ALA A 11 23.51 14.95 19.65
C ALA A 11 22.08 14.50 19.37
N ASN A 12 21.84 13.26 19.70
CA ASN A 12 20.66 12.62 20.24
C ASN A 12 19.51 13.57 20.64
N ARG A 13 18.44 13.64 19.81
CA ARG A 13 17.13 14.16 20.23
C ARG A 13 16.09 13.06 20.11
N ARG A 14 16.06 12.18 21.09
CA ARG A 14 14.87 11.37 21.39
C ARG A 14 13.93 12.25 22.20
N SER A 15 12.98 12.91 21.54
CA SER A 15 11.84 13.53 22.22
C SER A 15 10.78 12.47 22.43
N PHE A 16 10.73 11.93 23.65
CA PHE A 16 9.59 11.14 24.10
C PHE A 16 8.42 12.08 24.35
N LEU A 17 7.36 11.94 23.57
CA LEU A 17 6.09 12.58 23.84
C LEU A 17 5.45 11.87 25.03
N THR A 18 5.59 12.44 26.22
CA THR A 18 4.90 11.96 27.43
C THR A 18 3.46 12.45 27.38
N LEU A 19 2.53 11.54 27.11
CA LEU A 19 1.11 11.80 27.22
C LEU A 19 0.72 11.79 28.71
N ALA A 20 0.48 12.96 29.29
CA ALA A 20 -0.02 13.10 30.66
C ALA A 20 -1.51 12.72 30.70
N ILE A 21 -1.82 11.61 31.35
CA ILE A 21 -3.20 11.24 31.69
C ILE A 21 -3.61 12.05 32.92
N ALA A 22 -4.48 13.01 32.74
CA ALA A 22 -5.12 13.73 33.85
C ALA A 22 -6.20 12.86 34.49
N THR A 23 -5.94 12.33 35.66
CA THR A 23 -6.94 11.68 36.52
C THR A 23 -7.79 12.73 37.21
N GLY A 24 -8.96 13.01 36.67
CA GLY A 24 -9.99 13.81 37.34
C GLY A 24 -10.76 12.95 38.35
N ALA A 25 -10.57 13.22 39.63
CA ALA A 25 -11.38 12.65 40.69
C ALA A 25 -12.77 13.29 40.68
N ILE A 26 -13.83 12.50 40.51
CA ILE A 26 -15.24 12.93 40.68
C ILE A 26 -15.74 12.32 41.99
N ALA A 27 -16.10 13.20 42.91
CA ALA A 27 -16.74 12.83 44.17
C ALA A 27 -18.18 12.31 43.97
N PRO A 28 -18.69 11.40 44.83
CA PRO A 28 -20.03 10.86 44.68
C PRO A 28 -21.07 11.82 45.24
N MET A 29 -22.03 12.24 44.43
CA MET A 29 -23.28 12.77 44.89
C MET A 29 -24.26 11.62 45.17
N VAL A 30 -24.64 11.49 46.45
CA VAL A 30 -25.73 10.62 46.90
C VAL A 30 -27.05 11.33 46.60
N GLY A 31 -27.84 10.78 45.72
CA GLY A 31 -29.20 11.23 45.46
C GLY A 31 -30.11 10.01 45.37
N THR A 32 -30.89 9.77 46.40
CA THR A 32 -31.95 8.76 46.47
C THR A 32 -33.15 9.15 45.62
N ALA A 33 -33.45 8.32 44.61
CA ALA A 33 -34.81 8.30 44.06
C ALA A 33 -35.12 6.86 43.59
N PHE A 34 -36.04 6.22 44.31
CA PHE A 34 -36.63 4.94 43.91
C PHE A 34 -37.60 5.20 42.76
N ALA A 35 -37.27 4.71 41.57
CA ALA A 35 -38.25 4.38 40.53
C ALA A 35 -37.91 3.01 39.98
N ARG A 36 -38.75 2.05 40.30
CA ARG A 36 -38.74 0.73 39.65
C ARG A 36 -39.22 0.91 38.22
N ASP A 37 -38.30 0.81 37.29
CA ASP A 37 -38.65 0.57 35.90
C ASP A 37 -38.03 -0.76 35.44
N ARG A 38 -38.86 -1.81 35.49
CA ARG A 38 -38.59 -3.08 34.84
C ARG A 38 -38.97 -2.86 33.39
N HIS A 39 -38.01 -2.79 32.53
CA HIS A 39 -38.01 -3.11 31.10
C HIS A 39 -36.95 -2.27 30.37
N ASN A 40 -35.70 -2.72 30.30
CA ASN A 40 -34.86 -2.59 29.12
C ASN A 40 -33.44 -3.16 29.24
N HIS A 41 -33.24 -4.34 29.89
CA HIS A 41 -31.88 -4.92 29.96
C HIS A 41 -31.41 -5.60 28.64
N GLY A 42 -32.33 -5.89 27.69
CA GLY A 42 -32.00 -6.54 26.43
C GLY A 42 -31.36 -5.58 25.39
N THR A 43 -31.85 -4.35 25.35
CA THR A 43 -31.42 -3.38 24.29
C THR A 43 -30.05 -2.76 24.57
N THR A 44 -29.70 -2.56 25.83
CA THR A 44 -28.38 -1.98 26.20
C THR A 44 -27.23 -2.96 25.97
N ALA A 45 -27.42 -4.23 26.34
CA ALA A 45 -26.44 -5.28 26.13
C ALA A 45 -26.25 -5.60 24.62
N ALA A 46 -27.33 -5.58 23.84
CA ALA A 46 -27.27 -5.78 22.40
C ALA A 46 -26.53 -4.61 21.69
N ARG A 47 -26.80 -3.36 22.07
CA ARG A 47 -26.11 -2.18 21.56
C ARG A 47 -24.62 -2.19 21.93
N SER A 48 -24.28 -2.57 23.16
CA SER A 48 -22.89 -2.67 23.61
C SER A 48 -22.11 -3.75 22.84
N ARG A 49 -22.71 -4.92 22.60
CA ARG A 49 -22.09 -5.97 21.77
C ARG A 49 -21.92 -5.53 20.31
N SER A 50 -22.90 -4.88 19.73
CA SER A 50 -22.84 -4.37 18.36
C SER A 50 -21.74 -3.31 18.20
N SER A 51 -21.59 -2.38 19.16
CA SER A 51 -20.53 -1.37 19.12
C SER A 51 -19.13 -1.98 19.31
N ALA A 52 -18.98 -2.99 20.17
CA ALA A 52 -17.72 -3.70 20.35
C ALA A 52 -17.33 -4.47 19.09
N GLN A 53 -18.27 -5.15 18.44
CA GLN A 53 -18.01 -5.85 17.16
C GLN A 53 -17.64 -4.88 16.04
N ALA A 54 -18.30 -3.73 15.94
CA ALA A 54 -17.95 -2.71 14.97
C ALA A 54 -16.53 -2.16 15.22
N SER A 55 -16.14 -1.94 16.46
CA SER A 55 -14.80 -1.50 16.84
C SER A 55 -13.73 -2.51 16.45
N VAL A 56 -13.94 -3.81 16.74
CA VAL A 56 -13.01 -4.89 16.35
C VAL A 56 -12.88 -4.97 14.84
N ARG A 57 -13.99 -4.90 14.11
CA ARG A 57 -13.97 -4.92 12.65
C ARG A 57 -13.16 -3.75 12.06
N ASN A 58 -13.39 -2.55 12.57
CA ASN A 58 -12.65 -1.35 12.12
C ASN A 58 -11.15 -1.50 12.41
N GLN A 59 -10.78 -2.04 13.58
CA GLN A 59 -9.38 -2.28 13.93
C GLN A 59 -8.72 -3.30 12.98
N LYS A 60 -9.36 -4.43 12.70
CA LYS A 60 -8.82 -5.44 11.76
C LYS A 60 -8.73 -4.91 10.34
N THR A 61 -9.72 -4.12 9.88
CA THR A 61 -9.67 -3.46 8.57
C THR A 61 -8.48 -2.50 8.50
N PHE A 62 -8.28 -1.68 9.53
CA PHE A 62 -7.14 -0.77 9.59
C PHE A 62 -5.80 -1.52 9.60
N GLN A 63 -5.66 -2.59 10.39
CA GLN A 63 -4.46 -3.43 10.39
C GLN A 63 -4.19 -4.04 9.01
N THR A 64 -5.22 -4.52 8.32
CA THR A 64 -5.11 -5.04 6.95
C THR A 64 -4.64 -3.95 5.99
N ALA A 65 -5.21 -2.74 6.08
CA ALA A 65 -4.79 -1.60 5.27
C ALA A 65 -3.31 -1.24 5.51
N VAL A 66 -2.84 -1.24 6.76
CA VAL A 66 -1.43 -0.96 7.10
C VAL A 66 -0.49 -2.00 6.46
N ILE A 67 -0.83 -3.29 6.55
CA ILE A 67 -0.04 -4.37 5.93
C ILE A 67 -0.01 -4.20 4.40
N LEU A 68 -1.16 -3.95 3.78
CA LEU A 68 -1.23 -3.76 2.33
C LEU A 68 -0.47 -2.50 1.90
N ARG A 69 -0.57 -1.39 2.63
CA ARG A 69 0.21 -0.18 2.35
C ARG A 69 1.71 -0.44 2.39
N ASP A 70 2.20 -1.18 3.39
CA ASP A 70 3.62 -1.54 3.51
C ASP A 70 4.09 -2.38 2.32
N LEU A 71 3.32 -3.41 1.94
CA LEU A 71 3.60 -4.25 0.78
C LEU A 71 3.65 -3.45 -0.52
N TRP A 72 2.68 -2.57 -0.75
CA TRP A 72 2.62 -1.76 -1.96
C TRP A 72 3.69 -0.65 -2.00
N VAL A 73 4.05 -0.06 -0.85
CA VAL A 73 5.20 0.87 -0.77
C VAL A 73 6.49 0.12 -1.06
N GLY A 74 6.66 -1.10 -0.55
CA GLY A 74 7.77 -1.97 -0.91
C GLY A 74 7.86 -2.21 -2.42
N HIS A 75 6.71 -2.39 -3.11
CA HIS A 75 6.67 -2.54 -4.56
C HIS A 75 7.23 -1.31 -5.28
N ILE A 76 6.68 -0.13 -5.02
CA ILE A 76 7.14 1.09 -5.71
C ILE A 76 8.60 1.44 -5.36
N PHE A 77 9.04 1.11 -4.14
CA PHE A 77 10.43 1.31 -3.71
C PHE A 77 11.39 0.45 -4.53
N TRP A 78 11.14 -0.85 -4.65
CA TRP A 78 12.04 -1.74 -5.37
C TRP A 78 12.03 -1.51 -6.88
N VAL A 79 10.87 -1.20 -7.48
CA VAL A 79 10.78 -0.84 -8.90
C VAL A 79 11.56 0.46 -9.20
N ARG A 80 11.46 1.46 -8.31
CA ARG A 80 12.26 2.68 -8.40
C ARG A 80 13.76 2.38 -8.32
N ASN A 81 14.18 1.52 -7.38
CA ASN A 81 15.60 1.15 -7.25
C ASN A 81 16.13 0.42 -8.49
N VAL A 82 15.34 -0.44 -9.11
CA VAL A 82 15.70 -1.04 -10.42
C VAL A 82 15.92 0.05 -11.46
N SER A 83 15.02 1.05 -11.51
CA SER A 83 15.11 2.14 -12.50
C SER A 83 16.36 3.00 -12.29
N VAL A 84 16.65 3.38 -11.04
CA VAL A 84 17.86 4.14 -10.69
C VAL A 84 19.11 3.34 -11.06
N ALA A 85 19.19 2.08 -10.64
CA ALA A 85 20.35 1.24 -10.88
C ALA A 85 20.61 1.01 -12.39
N ALA A 86 19.54 0.82 -13.18
CA ALA A 86 19.66 0.61 -14.62
C ALA A 86 20.13 1.89 -15.34
N ILE A 87 19.61 3.06 -14.96
CA ILE A 87 20.02 4.36 -15.52
C ILE A 87 21.49 4.66 -15.18
N GLU A 88 21.91 4.33 -13.96
CA GLU A 88 23.31 4.48 -13.49
C GLU A 88 24.24 3.33 -13.98
N LYS A 89 23.72 2.38 -14.77
CA LYS A 89 24.47 1.23 -15.31
C LYS A 89 25.15 0.37 -14.25
N ASN A 90 24.48 0.19 -13.11
CA ASN A 90 24.94 -0.64 -12.00
C ASN A 90 24.24 -2.01 -12.04
N ASP A 91 24.79 -2.94 -12.82
CA ASP A 91 24.19 -4.27 -13.05
C ASP A 91 24.00 -5.09 -11.77
N SER A 92 24.92 -4.97 -10.80
CA SER A 92 24.80 -5.65 -9.50
C SER A 92 23.61 -5.14 -8.70
N ALA A 93 23.40 -3.83 -8.66
CA ALA A 93 22.27 -3.21 -8.00
C ALA A 93 20.95 -3.51 -8.74
N VAL A 94 20.95 -3.54 -10.09
CA VAL A 94 19.79 -3.99 -10.88
C VAL A 94 19.38 -5.40 -10.46
N LYS A 95 20.31 -6.35 -10.51
CA LYS A 95 20.03 -7.76 -10.16
C LYS A 95 19.43 -7.90 -8.76
N THR A 96 20.03 -7.23 -7.77
CA THR A 96 19.55 -7.28 -6.38
C THR A 96 18.16 -6.66 -6.25
N SER A 97 17.93 -5.48 -6.83
CA SER A 97 16.64 -4.79 -6.76
C SER A 97 15.53 -5.57 -7.47
N GLU A 98 15.83 -6.22 -8.61
CA GLU A 98 14.89 -7.12 -9.30
C GLU A 98 14.48 -8.31 -8.45
N GLN A 99 15.44 -8.95 -7.79
CA GLN A 99 15.14 -10.06 -6.87
C GLN A 99 14.18 -9.62 -5.77
N GLN A 100 14.40 -8.44 -5.21
CA GLN A 100 13.53 -7.88 -4.17
C GLN A 100 12.15 -7.47 -4.72
N ALA A 101 12.09 -6.90 -5.93
CA ALA A 101 10.81 -6.56 -6.58
C ALA A 101 9.96 -7.83 -6.83
N VAL A 102 10.56 -8.92 -7.28
CA VAL A 102 9.87 -10.21 -7.46
C VAL A 102 9.45 -10.81 -6.13
N ALA A 103 10.31 -10.77 -5.11
CA ALA A 103 9.97 -11.25 -3.76
C ALA A 103 8.79 -10.46 -3.17
N ASN A 104 8.78 -9.15 -3.35
CA ASN A 104 7.68 -8.29 -2.93
C ASN A 104 6.38 -8.59 -3.70
N ALA A 105 6.43 -8.79 -5.03
CA ALA A 105 5.26 -9.20 -5.81
C ALA A 105 4.67 -10.52 -5.31
N ARG A 106 5.51 -11.49 -4.91
CA ARG A 106 5.06 -12.73 -4.25
C ARG A 106 4.38 -12.47 -2.91
N ALA A 107 4.90 -11.54 -2.11
CA ALA A 107 4.32 -11.18 -0.82
C ALA A 107 2.96 -10.47 -1.00
N ILE A 108 2.83 -9.57 -1.98
CA ILE A 108 1.54 -8.96 -2.36
C ILE A 108 0.54 -10.05 -2.77
N ALA A 109 0.94 -10.97 -3.65
CA ALA A 109 0.06 -12.07 -4.06
C ALA A 109 -0.32 -12.97 -2.88
N ALA A 110 0.60 -13.25 -1.97
CA ALA A 110 0.34 -14.05 -0.78
C ALA A 110 -0.66 -13.37 0.19
N SER A 111 -0.78 -12.05 0.18
CA SER A 111 -1.70 -11.33 1.05
C SER A 111 -3.18 -11.66 0.79
N ILE A 112 -3.52 -12.13 -0.41
CA ILE A 112 -4.90 -12.53 -0.76
C ILE A 112 -5.18 -14.02 -0.52
N GLU A 113 -4.16 -14.85 -0.31
CA GLU A 113 -4.31 -16.31 -0.14
C GLU A 113 -5.26 -16.69 1.00
N PRO A 114 -5.24 -16.03 2.19
CA PRO A 114 -6.16 -16.35 3.26
C PRO A 114 -7.64 -16.14 2.90
N PHE A 115 -7.93 -15.36 1.88
CA PHE A 115 -9.27 -14.99 1.44
C PHE A 115 -9.74 -15.81 0.24
N TYR A 116 -8.87 -16.02 -0.75
CA TYR A 116 -9.23 -16.58 -2.05
C TYR A 116 -8.52 -17.91 -2.36
N GLY A 117 -7.59 -18.35 -1.52
CA GLY A 117 -6.86 -19.61 -1.66
C GLY A 117 -5.63 -19.53 -2.56
N ALA A 118 -4.89 -20.66 -2.61
CA ALA A 118 -3.60 -20.75 -3.28
C ALA A 118 -3.67 -20.52 -4.80
N ALA A 119 -4.72 -21.00 -5.46
CA ALA A 119 -4.87 -20.80 -6.91
C ALA A 119 -5.00 -19.31 -7.27
N ALA A 120 -5.77 -18.54 -6.50
CA ALA A 120 -5.89 -17.11 -6.71
C ALA A 120 -4.59 -16.36 -6.42
N LYS A 121 -3.83 -16.78 -5.42
CA LYS A 121 -2.48 -16.25 -5.15
C LYS A 121 -1.56 -16.44 -6.35
N GLU A 122 -1.48 -17.64 -6.90
CA GLU A 122 -0.59 -17.91 -8.04
C GLU A 122 -1.00 -17.13 -9.30
N GLU A 123 -2.30 -17.01 -9.56
CA GLU A 123 -2.79 -16.20 -10.68
C GLU A 123 -2.48 -14.70 -10.47
N PHE A 124 -2.72 -14.17 -9.28
CA PHE A 124 -2.38 -12.79 -8.97
C PHE A 124 -0.88 -12.53 -9.06
N PHE A 125 -0.04 -13.48 -8.62
CA PHE A 125 1.41 -13.36 -8.80
C PHE A 125 1.82 -13.27 -10.28
N LYS A 126 1.22 -14.07 -11.18
CA LYS A 126 1.49 -13.99 -12.62
C LYS A 126 1.13 -12.62 -13.19
N LEU A 127 -0.01 -12.08 -12.79
CA LEU A 127 -0.45 -10.73 -13.19
C LEU A 127 0.52 -9.65 -12.71
N LEU A 128 0.97 -9.72 -11.45
CA LEU A 128 1.95 -8.79 -10.90
C LEU A 128 3.33 -8.92 -11.57
N ALA A 129 3.75 -10.13 -11.90
CA ALA A 129 4.97 -10.38 -12.66
C ALA A 129 4.89 -9.81 -14.08
N GLY A 130 3.73 -9.93 -14.74
CA GLY A 130 3.45 -9.31 -16.04
C GLY A 130 3.51 -7.78 -15.95
N HIS A 131 2.93 -7.19 -14.89
CA HIS A 131 3.02 -5.76 -14.61
C HIS A 131 4.47 -5.30 -14.50
N TYR A 132 5.25 -5.94 -13.63
CA TYR A 132 6.67 -5.63 -13.49
C TYR A 132 7.44 -5.80 -14.81
N GLY A 133 7.15 -6.86 -15.57
CA GLY A 133 7.76 -7.10 -16.88
C GLY A 133 7.51 -5.96 -17.86
N ALA A 134 6.29 -5.41 -17.91
CA ALA A 134 5.94 -4.28 -18.78
C ALA A 134 6.66 -2.97 -18.32
N VAL A 135 6.72 -2.69 -17.01
CA VAL A 135 7.48 -1.55 -16.47
C VAL A 135 8.97 -1.68 -16.79
N LYS A 136 9.54 -2.87 -16.61
CA LYS A 136 10.95 -3.14 -16.96
C LYS A 136 11.22 -2.97 -18.47
N ALA A 137 10.32 -3.44 -19.32
CA ALA A 137 10.44 -3.26 -20.78
C ALA A 137 10.44 -1.76 -21.14
N TYR A 138 9.57 -0.97 -20.51
CA TYR A 138 9.57 0.49 -20.68
C TYR A 138 10.89 1.14 -20.22
N LEU A 139 11.43 0.73 -19.07
CA LEU A 139 12.72 1.20 -18.56
C LEU A 139 13.86 0.90 -19.56
N VAL A 140 13.94 -0.34 -20.05
CA VAL A 140 14.97 -0.75 -21.00
C VAL A 140 14.89 0.06 -22.29
N ALA A 141 13.68 0.22 -22.84
CA ALA A 141 13.42 1.05 -24.01
C ALA A 141 13.81 2.53 -23.77
N THR A 142 13.53 3.07 -22.58
CA THR A 142 13.91 4.44 -22.21
C THR A 142 15.43 4.62 -22.12
N VAL A 143 16.14 3.66 -21.54
CA VAL A 143 17.60 3.69 -21.46
C VAL A 143 18.23 3.63 -22.85
N ALA A 144 17.64 2.82 -23.75
CA ALA A 144 18.07 2.68 -25.14
C ALA A 144 17.66 3.86 -26.05
N GLY A 145 16.70 4.68 -25.64
CA GLY A 145 16.13 5.75 -26.48
C GLY A 145 15.21 5.23 -27.59
N ASP A 146 14.63 4.03 -27.41
CA ASP A 146 13.73 3.36 -28.39
C ASP A 146 12.27 3.73 -28.13
N ALA A 147 11.77 4.74 -28.84
CA ALA A 147 10.40 5.22 -28.72
C ALA A 147 9.36 4.18 -29.15
N ALA A 148 9.67 3.32 -30.12
CA ALA A 148 8.74 2.29 -30.58
C ALA A 148 8.55 1.19 -29.50
N ALA A 149 9.66 0.76 -28.89
CA ALA A 149 9.63 -0.17 -27.76
C ALA A 149 8.95 0.43 -26.53
N GLN A 150 9.10 1.76 -26.25
CA GLN A 150 8.36 2.44 -25.17
C GLN A 150 6.85 2.38 -25.41
N MET A 151 6.38 2.62 -26.65
CA MET A 151 4.95 2.53 -26.98
C MET A 151 4.43 1.10 -26.77
N THR A 152 5.17 0.10 -27.22
CA THR A 152 4.81 -1.32 -27.04
C THR A 152 4.72 -1.68 -25.55
N ALA A 153 5.69 -1.26 -24.75
CA ALA A 153 5.69 -1.49 -23.30
C ALA A 153 4.51 -0.80 -22.59
N THR A 154 4.16 0.42 -23.01
CA THR A 154 3.01 1.16 -22.50
C THR A 154 1.68 0.44 -22.81
N GLN A 155 1.54 -0.10 -24.04
CA GLN A 155 0.38 -0.91 -24.40
C GLN A 155 0.27 -2.17 -23.55
N SER A 156 1.39 -2.86 -23.33
CA SER A 156 1.45 -4.06 -22.47
C SER A 156 1.06 -3.71 -21.02
N LEU A 157 1.52 -2.58 -20.51
CA LEU A 157 1.17 -2.10 -19.17
C LEU A 157 -0.32 -1.78 -19.04
N THR A 158 -0.90 -1.19 -20.08
CA THR A 158 -2.34 -0.88 -20.15
C THR A 158 -3.19 -2.16 -20.17
N SER A 159 -2.81 -3.14 -21.00
CA SER A 159 -3.50 -4.45 -21.05
C SER A 159 -3.43 -5.18 -19.71
N ASN A 160 -2.26 -5.19 -19.08
CA ASN A 160 -2.08 -5.82 -17.80
C ASN A 160 -2.90 -5.14 -16.68
N ALA A 161 -3.05 -3.81 -16.71
CA ALA A 161 -3.91 -3.10 -15.78
C ALA A 161 -5.39 -3.55 -15.90
N ASP A 162 -5.88 -3.78 -17.13
CA ASP A 162 -7.22 -4.34 -17.36
C ASP A 162 -7.35 -5.77 -16.83
N GLU A 163 -6.34 -6.62 -17.07
CA GLU A 163 -6.31 -7.99 -16.58
C GLU A 163 -6.33 -8.08 -15.05
N ILE A 164 -5.52 -7.26 -14.36
CA ILE A 164 -5.53 -7.19 -12.89
C ILE A 164 -6.89 -6.69 -12.39
N ALA A 165 -7.45 -5.64 -12.99
CA ALA A 165 -8.76 -5.11 -12.62
C ALA A 165 -9.87 -6.15 -12.82
N ALA A 166 -9.85 -6.89 -13.92
CA ALA A 166 -10.80 -7.96 -14.21
C ALA A 166 -10.68 -9.11 -13.20
N PHE A 167 -9.45 -9.53 -12.88
CA PHE A 167 -9.19 -10.57 -11.88
C PHE A 167 -9.73 -10.18 -10.49
N LEU A 168 -9.37 -9.00 -10.00
CA LEU A 168 -9.76 -8.55 -8.67
C LEU A 168 -11.27 -8.27 -8.56
N SER A 169 -11.89 -7.68 -9.59
CA SER A 169 -13.33 -7.40 -9.59
C SER A 169 -14.16 -8.68 -9.67
N LYS A 170 -13.68 -9.70 -10.39
CA LYS A 170 -14.32 -11.03 -10.42
C LYS A 170 -14.24 -11.71 -9.06
N ALA A 171 -13.14 -11.55 -8.33
CA ALA A 171 -12.94 -12.14 -7.02
C ALA A 171 -13.69 -11.41 -5.91
N ASN A 172 -13.88 -10.08 -6.03
CA ASN A 172 -14.49 -9.24 -5.01
C ASN A 172 -15.52 -8.26 -5.59
N PRO A 173 -16.84 -8.44 -5.30
CA PRO A 173 -17.90 -7.57 -5.83
C PRO A 173 -17.85 -6.12 -5.29
N TYR A 174 -17.04 -5.85 -4.25
CA TYR A 174 -16.84 -4.51 -3.71
C TYR A 174 -15.63 -3.77 -4.32
N LEU A 175 -15.02 -4.37 -5.37
CA LEU A 175 -13.96 -3.78 -6.19
C LEU A 175 -14.45 -3.61 -7.63
N PRO A 176 -15.17 -2.53 -7.97
CA PRO A 176 -15.66 -2.30 -9.32
C PRO A 176 -14.52 -2.24 -10.34
N LYS A 177 -14.65 -2.96 -11.48
CA LYS A 177 -13.60 -3.09 -12.49
C LYS A 177 -13.08 -1.75 -12.98
N ASP A 178 -13.99 -0.84 -13.35
CA ASP A 178 -13.60 0.46 -13.94
C ASP A 178 -12.83 1.33 -12.94
N THR A 179 -13.22 1.28 -11.65
CA THR A 179 -12.49 1.99 -10.59
C THR A 179 -11.07 1.43 -10.42
N LEU A 180 -10.94 0.10 -10.37
CA LEU A 180 -9.63 -0.56 -10.28
C LEU A 180 -8.76 -0.27 -11.50
N GLN A 181 -9.33 -0.36 -12.69
CA GLN A 181 -8.62 -0.08 -13.93
C GLN A 181 -8.09 1.35 -13.95
N GLY A 182 -8.90 2.33 -13.57
CA GLY A 182 -8.45 3.72 -13.45
C GLY A 182 -7.30 3.90 -12.47
N LEU A 183 -7.38 3.26 -11.29
CA LEU A 183 -6.30 3.29 -10.30
C LEU A 183 -5.02 2.62 -10.82
N LEU A 184 -5.11 1.48 -11.49
CA LEU A 184 -3.95 0.75 -12.00
C LEU A 184 -3.32 1.46 -13.20
N LEU A 185 -4.10 2.11 -14.07
CA LEU A 185 -3.58 2.93 -15.16
C LEU A 185 -2.82 4.15 -14.63
N ALA A 186 -3.36 4.84 -13.64
CA ALA A 186 -2.69 5.96 -13.00
C ALA A 186 -1.38 5.51 -12.31
N HIS A 187 -1.38 4.34 -11.66
CA HIS A 187 -0.18 3.74 -11.07
C HIS A 187 0.89 3.44 -12.12
N GLY A 188 0.52 2.82 -13.24
CA GLY A 188 1.42 2.59 -14.37
C GLY A 188 1.98 3.90 -14.95
N GLY A 189 1.14 4.93 -15.05
CA GLY A 189 1.55 6.28 -15.47
C GLY A 189 2.60 6.91 -14.56
N HIS A 190 2.49 6.73 -13.24
CA HIS A 190 3.52 7.19 -12.31
C HIS A 190 4.86 6.47 -12.50
N HIS A 191 4.88 5.15 -12.77
CA HIS A 191 6.12 4.45 -13.09
C HIS A 191 6.78 5.00 -14.35
N ILE A 192 6.01 5.19 -15.42
CA ILE A 192 6.49 5.79 -16.67
C ILE A 192 7.09 7.17 -16.42
N GLN A 193 6.38 8.02 -15.69
CA GLN A 193 6.81 9.38 -15.37
C GLN A 193 8.11 9.40 -14.55
N GLN A 194 8.23 8.56 -13.51
CA GLN A 194 9.44 8.42 -12.71
C GLN A 194 10.64 7.99 -13.55
N ILE A 195 10.47 6.98 -14.42
CA ILE A 195 11.54 6.48 -15.29
C ILE A 195 12.05 7.60 -16.21
N GLN A 196 11.15 8.38 -16.83
CA GLN A 196 11.53 9.50 -17.69
C GLN A 196 12.26 10.59 -16.89
N GLN A 197 11.73 10.98 -15.74
CA GLN A 197 12.30 12.01 -14.89
C GLN A 197 13.70 11.62 -14.38
N LEU A 198 13.90 10.38 -13.98
CA LEU A 198 15.21 9.86 -13.59
C LEU A 198 16.19 9.86 -14.77
N LYS A 199 15.75 9.40 -15.96
CA LYS A 199 16.55 9.43 -17.18
C LYS A 199 16.99 10.84 -17.55
N ASP A 200 16.10 11.81 -17.41
CA ASP A 200 16.32 13.22 -17.70
C ASP A 200 17.05 13.97 -16.57
N ARG A 201 17.35 13.30 -15.44
CA ARG A 201 17.93 13.88 -14.22
C ARG A 201 17.07 14.99 -13.59
N LYS A 202 15.74 14.90 -13.75
CA LYS A 202 14.77 15.83 -13.17
C LYS A 202 14.38 15.37 -11.75
N TYR A 203 15.36 15.37 -10.84
CA TYR A 203 15.21 14.76 -9.51
C TYR A 203 14.14 15.41 -8.63
N GLU A 204 13.96 16.73 -8.72
CA GLU A 204 12.91 17.44 -7.98
C GLU A 204 11.50 17.01 -8.45
N ALA A 205 11.29 16.91 -9.76
CA ALA A 205 10.04 16.44 -10.33
C ALA A 205 9.79 14.95 -9.97
N GLU A 206 10.84 14.13 -9.98
CA GLU A 206 10.74 12.73 -9.57
C GLU A 206 10.35 12.59 -8.10
N ALA A 207 10.88 13.41 -7.21
CA ALA A 207 10.50 13.42 -5.81
C ALA A 207 9.02 13.80 -5.60
N GLN A 208 8.48 14.73 -6.41
CA GLN A 208 7.05 15.04 -6.39
C GLN A 208 6.22 13.86 -6.89
N THR A 209 6.62 13.24 -8.01
CA THR A 209 5.95 12.03 -8.53
C THR A 209 5.99 10.87 -7.53
N TRP A 210 7.09 10.71 -6.78
CA TRP A 210 7.18 9.73 -5.70
C TRP A 210 6.14 9.96 -4.61
N ASP A 211 5.94 11.20 -4.17
CA ASP A 211 4.95 11.52 -3.14
C ASP A 211 3.51 11.33 -3.64
N GLU A 212 3.23 11.65 -4.90
CA GLU A 212 1.94 11.40 -5.55
C GLU A 212 1.67 9.89 -5.68
N MET A 213 2.64 9.14 -6.16
CA MET A 213 2.57 7.68 -6.29
C MET A 213 2.35 7.00 -4.94
N LYS A 214 3.04 7.44 -3.89
CA LYS A 214 2.86 6.90 -2.53
C LYS A 214 1.43 7.14 -2.02
N LYS A 215 0.88 8.33 -2.21
CA LYS A 215 -0.53 8.63 -1.87
C LYS A 215 -1.49 7.76 -2.66
N HIS A 216 -1.21 7.58 -3.95
CA HIS A 216 -2.03 6.77 -4.84
C HIS A 216 -2.03 5.28 -4.45
N ILE A 217 -0.86 4.72 -4.11
CA ILE A 217 -0.74 3.34 -3.62
C ILE A 217 -1.52 3.11 -2.32
N TYR A 218 -1.59 4.10 -1.44
CA TYR A 218 -2.42 4.02 -0.25
C TYR A 218 -3.90 3.90 -0.58
N GLN A 219 -4.39 4.59 -1.64
CA GLN A 219 -5.78 4.46 -2.09
C GLN A 219 -6.08 3.03 -2.57
N ILE A 220 -5.17 2.40 -3.32
CA ILE A 220 -5.31 1.01 -3.77
C ILE A 220 -5.34 0.05 -2.57
N ALA A 221 -4.42 0.22 -1.63
CA ALA A 221 -4.34 -0.61 -0.43
C ALA A 221 -5.60 -0.51 0.44
N ASP A 222 -6.06 0.71 0.69
CA ASP A 222 -7.24 0.97 1.51
C ASP A 222 -8.53 0.44 0.86
N ALA A 223 -8.71 0.69 -0.43
CA ALA A 223 -9.85 0.16 -1.18
C ALA A 223 -9.88 -1.37 -1.14
N THR A 224 -8.71 -2.01 -1.23
CA THR A 224 -8.60 -3.48 -1.13
C THR A 224 -8.94 -3.96 0.28
N ALA A 225 -8.42 -3.34 1.34
CA ALA A 225 -8.72 -3.70 2.73
C ALA A 225 -10.21 -3.56 3.04
N ASP A 226 -10.83 -2.47 2.63
CA ASP A 226 -12.26 -2.21 2.81
C ASP A 226 -13.13 -3.25 2.08
N ALA A 227 -12.75 -3.58 0.84
CA ALA A 227 -13.45 -4.58 0.05
C ALA A 227 -13.35 -5.99 0.66
N LEU A 228 -12.17 -6.37 1.18
CA LEU A 228 -11.96 -7.62 1.91
C LEU A 228 -12.82 -7.66 3.18
N ALA A 229 -12.87 -6.58 3.96
CA ALA A 229 -13.67 -6.50 5.18
C ALA A 229 -15.19 -6.58 4.89
N LYS A 230 -15.64 -6.05 3.74
CA LYS A 230 -17.04 -6.15 3.29
C LYS A 230 -17.40 -7.57 2.86
N GLN A 231 -16.53 -8.25 2.11
CA GLN A 231 -16.78 -9.59 1.60
C GLN A 231 -16.61 -10.68 2.67
N PHE A 232 -15.61 -10.57 3.51
CA PHE A 232 -15.23 -11.60 4.49
C PHE A 232 -15.54 -11.17 5.93
N THR A 233 -16.77 -10.74 6.19
CA THR A 233 -17.17 -10.16 7.49
C THR A 233 -16.80 -11.02 8.69
N ARG A 234 -16.87 -12.37 8.58
CA ARG A 234 -16.48 -13.29 9.67
C ARG A 234 -14.99 -13.29 10.00
N LYS A 235 -14.12 -12.96 9.03
CA LYS A 235 -12.66 -12.86 9.27
C LYS A 235 -12.30 -11.55 9.96
N PHE A 236 -13.15 -10.54 9.82
CA PHE A 236 -12.99 -9.21 10.42
C PHE A 236 -13.84 -9.01 11.69
N ALA A 237 -14.66 -10.00 12.08
CA ALA A 237 -15.41 -10.01 13.33
C ALA A 237 -14.52 -10.25 14.55
#